data_aa3013adf94393f0d856c5c9810507b4
#
_entry.id   aa3013adf94393f0d856c5c9810507b4
#
_cell.length_a   1.000
_cell.length_b   1.000
_cell.length_c   1.000
_cell.angle_alpha   90.00
_cell.angle_beta   90.00
_cell.angle_gamma   90.00
#
_symmetry.space_group_name_H-M   'P 1'
#
loop_
_entity.id
_entity.type
_entity.pdbx_description
1 polymer ?
#
loop_
_entity_poly.entity_id
_entity_poly.type
_entity_poly.pdbx_seq_one_letter_code
_entity_poly.pdbx_strand_id
1 'polypeptide(L)'
;SRSQQMILEAAYRAVADAGYLKDDLTLDAAYQASTAVIVATCLGNELGNDLHLKYWYPEIRHYLEQIEAFNTLGEDDRNQVLDTLRDGMANGMDYEPVHGQLLNIEASRIAHHLGARGVNYIVDAACATSFAALDCAAKELLSGACDMVISGGVNTNLAPESFVGFSKMGALSAKGSYPFDGRAGGFVLGEGAGVVVLKRMKDALRDGDLTTAQTPLPPGVTQAEVIEACAHERRWHR
;
A
#
# COMPACT_ATOMS: atom_id res chain seq x y z
N SER A 1 11.62 1.17 -1.79
CA SER A 1 10.57 1.48 -2.76
C SER A 1 9.76 2.70 -2.31
N ARG A 2 9.05 3.30 -3.24
CA ARG A 2 8.16 4.44 -3.00
C ARG A 2 6.95 4.03 -2.15
N SER A 3 6.42 2.83 -2.35
CA SER A 3 5.33 2.31 -1.53
C SER A 3 5.71 2.26 -0.05
N GLN A 4 6.91 1.77 0.27
CA GLN A 4 7.41 1.73 1.66
C GLN A 4 7.55 3.13 2.26
N GLN A 5 8.00 4.11 1.49
CA GLN A 5 8.10 5.50 1.96
C GLN A 5 6.72 6.11 2.21
N MET A 6 5.79 5.93 1.27
CA MET A 6 4.43 6.47 1.37
C MET A 6 3.66 5.89 2.56
N ILE A 7 3.71 4.57 2.75
CA ILE A 7 2.99 3.93 3.84
C ILE A 7 3.61 4.26 5.20
N LEU A 8 4.93 4.39 5.29
CA LEU A 8 5.61 4.81 6.50
C LEU A 8 5.24 6.25 6.89
N GLU A 9 5.25 7.18 5.93
CA GLU A 9 4.83 8.56 6.14
C GLU A 9 3.36 8.63 6.57
N ALA A 10 2.48 7.87 5.93
CA ALA A 10 1.07 7.81 6.31
C ALA A 10 0.89 7.24 7.73
N ALA A 11 1.69 6.24 8.12
CA ALA A 11 1.66 5.66 9.46
C ALA A 11 2.12 6.68 10.52
N TYR A 12 3.19 7.42 10.27
CA TYR A 12 3.62 8.50 11.17
C TYR A 12 2.53 9.54 11.38
N ARG A 13 1.87 9.96 10.31
CA ARG A 13 0.79 10.94 10.39
C ARG A 13 -0.40 10.42 11.16
N ALA A 14 -0.79 9.18 10.93
CA ALA A 14 -1.89 8.54 11.66
C ALA A 14 -1.61 8.42 13.16
N VAL A 15 -0.40 8.00 13.53
CA VAL A 15 0.01 7.87 14.94
C VAL A 15 0.15 9.24 15.61
N ALA A 16 0.64 10.26 14.89
CA ALA A 16 0.70 11.64 15.37
C ALA A 16 -0.71 12.23 15.58
N ASP A 17 -1.61 12.04 14.63
CA ASP A 17 -3.01 12.51 14.70
C ASP A 17 -3.77 11.85 15.87
N ALA A 18 -3.49 10.56 16.10
CA ALA A 18 -4.02 9.81 17.24
C ALA A 18 -3.38 10.20 18.60
N GLY A 19 -2.35 11.05 18.62
CA GLY A 19 -1.71 11.51 19.85
C GLY A 19 -0.70 10.55 20.48
N TYR A 20 -0.28 9.50 19.75
CA TYR A 20 0.61 8.45 20.26
C TYR A 20 2.06 8.56 19.79
N LEU A 21 2.38 9.54 18.93
CA LEU A 21 3.75 9.76 18.45
C LEU A 21 4.52 10.64 19.44
N LYS A 22 5.73 10.21 19.83
CA LYS A 22 6.64 10.95 20.69
C LYS A 22 7.62 11.81 19.87
N ASP A 23 8.32 12.71 20.54
CA ASP A 23 9.28 13.65 19.93
C ASP A 23 10.45 12.93 19.20
N ASP A 24 10.80 11.73 19.63
CA ASP A 24 11.82 10.88 19.00
C ASP A 24 11.27 10.06 17.81
N LEU A 25 10.05 10.37 17.37
CA LEU A 25 9.32 9.70 16.30
C LEU A 25 9.00 8.22 16.57
N THR A 26 9.02 7.79 17.82
CA THR A 26 8.54 6.47 18.23
C THR A 26 7.12 6.52 18.79
N LEU A 27 6.49 5.36 18.83
CA LEU A 27 5.23 5.16 19.52
C LEU A 27 5.43 5.32 21.03
N ASP A 28 4.43 5.82 21.75
CA ASP A 28 4.47 5.88 23.21
C ASP A 28 4.82 4.50 23.80
N ALA A 29 5.80 4.49 24.71
CA ALA A 29 6.37 3.26 25.29
C ALA A 29 5.31 2.36 25.93
N ALA A 30 4.22 2.95 26.44
CA ALA A 30 3.12 2.19 27.05
C ALA A 30 2.39 1.29 26.01
N TYR A 31 2.45 1.64 24.72
CA TYR A 31 1.76 0.91 23.66
C TYR A 31 2.70 0.09 22.76
N GLN A 32 4.01 0.29 22.82
CA GLN A 32 4.95 -0.42 21.95
C GLN A 32 4.81 -1.94 21.99
N ALA A 33 4.64 -2.51 23.18
CA ALA A 33 4.58 -3.97 23.37
C ALA A 33 3.28 -4.59 22.83
N SER A 34 2.18 -3.83 22.82
CA SER A 34 0.84 -4.30 22.47
C SER A 34 0.30 -3.69 21.17
N THR A 35 1.14 -3.08 20.36
CA THR A 35 0.76 -2.52 19.05
C THR A 35 1.17 -3.45 17.92
N ALA A 36 0.19 -3.85 17.12
CA ALA A 36 0.36 -4.60 15.88
C ALA A 36 0.39 -3.68 14.65
N VAL A 37 0.99 -4.15 13.55
CA VAL A 37 1.02 -3.44 12.26
C VAL A 37 0.52 -4.36 11.15
N ILE A 38 -0.60 -4.02 10.53
CA ILE A 38 -1.23 -4.84 9.49
C ILE A 38 -1.48 -3.98 8.27
N VAL A 39 -0.73 -4.23 7.20
CA VAL A 39 -0.72 -3.40 5.99
C VAL A 39 -1.33 -4.14 4.81
N ALA A 40 -2.15 -3.42 4.06
CA ALA A 40 -2.76 -3.84 2.82
C ALA A 40 -1.90 -3.42 1.63
N THR A 41 -1.45 -4.39 0.84
CA THR A 41 -0.75 -4.15 -0.42
C THR A 41 -1.00 -5.31 -1.37
N CYS A 42 -1.09 -5.05 -2.67
CA CYS A 42 -1.32 -6.06 -3.69
C CYS A 42 -0.61 -5.71 -5.00
N LEU A 43 -0.48 -6.68 -5.91
CA LEU A 43 0.12 -6.52 -7.25
C LEU A 43 1.60 -6.13 -7.27
N GLY A 44 2.33 -6.27 -6.18
CA GLY A 44 3.72 -5.84 -6.11
C GLY A 44 3.87 -4.33 -5.89
N ASN A 45 5.06 -3.84 -6.14
CA ASN A 45 5.37 -2.41 -6.11
C ASN A 45 6.18 -2.01 -7.36
N GLU A 46 6.33 -0.70 -7.58
CA GLU A 46 7.02 -0.14 -8.74
C GLU A 46 8.45 -0.69 -8.91
N LEU A 47 9.18 -0.82 -7.81
CA LEU A 47 10.56 -1.32 -7.85
C LEU A 47 10.64 -2.79 -8.26
N GLY A 48 9.68 -3.62 -7.79
CA GLY A 48 9.57 -5.01 -8.18
C GLY A 48 9.29 -5.15 -9.67
N ASN A 49 8.41 -4.33 -10.20
CA ASN A 49 8.08 -4.32 -11.62
C ASN A 49 9.27 -3.89 -12.50
N ASP A 50 9.98 -2.82 -12.12
CA ASP A 50 11.17 -2.34 -12.83
C ASP A 50 12.27 -3.42 -12.87
N LEU A 51 12.50 -4.09 -11.75
CA LEU A 51 13.47 -5.18 -11.70
C LEU A 51 13.02 -6.41 -12.51
N HIS A 52 11.73 -6.70 -12.51
CA HIS A 52 11.17 -7.77 -13.31
C HIS A 52 11.44 -7.52 -14.81
N LEU A 53 11.18 -6.33 -15.32
CA LEU A 53 11.49 -5.94 -16.68
C LEU A 53 12.99 -6.09 -17.00
N LYS A 54 13.87 -5.75 -16.07
CA LYS A 54 15.31 -5.92 -16.23
C LYS A 54 15.73 -7.38 -16.38
N TYR A 55 15.13 -8.29 -15.61
CA TYR A 55 15.39 -9.72 -15.76
C TYR A 55 14.89 -10.28 -17.09
N TRP A 56 13.82 -9.71 -17.63
CA TRP A 56 13.27 -10.10 -18.93
C TRP A 56 13.94 -9.41 -20.13
N TYR A 57 14.91 -8.54 -19.90
CA TYR A 57 15.58 -7.83 -20.99
C TYR A 57 16.17 -8.75 -22.08
N PRO A 58 16.82 -9.89 -21.77
CA PRO A 58 17.32 -10.81 -22.81
C PRO A 58 16.22 -11.36 -23.71
N GLU A 59 15.06 -11.71 -23.12
CA GLU A 59 13.88 -12.16 -23.87
C GLU A 59 13.27 -11.05 -24.69
N ILE A 60 13.15 -9.86 -24.13
CA ILE A 60 12.63 -8.68 -24.84
C ILE A 60 13.51 -8.41 -26.05
N ARG A 61 14.81 -8.43 -25.88
CA ARG A 61 15.78 -8.29 -26.98
C ARG A 61 15.60 -9.38 -28.03
N HIS A 62 15.52 -10.64 -27.62
CA HIS A 62 15.30 -11.78 -28.52
C HIS A 62 14.03 -11.62 -29.36
N TYR A 63 12.91 -11.18 -28.75
CA TYR A 63 11.67 -10.94 -29.50
C TYR A 63 11.76 -9.71 -30.41
N LEU A 64 12.44 -8.64 -30.03
CA LEU A 64 12.67 -7.49 -30.90
C LEU A 64 13.46 -7.88 -32.15
N GLU A 65 14.48 -8.73 -32.01
CA GLU A 65 15.29 -9.23 -33.11
C GLU A 65 14.49 -10.12 -34.11
N GLN A 66 13.27 -10.59 -33.73
CA GLN A 66 12.36 -11.30 -34.63
C GLN A 66 11.40 -10.39 -35.38
N ILE A 67 11.32 -9.12 -35.02
CA ILE A 67 10.43 -8.14 -35.66
C ILE A 67 11.10 -7.60 -36.93
N GLU A 68 10.45 -7.82 -38.09
CA GLU A 68 10.98 -7.37 -39.40
C GLU A 68 11.27 -5.85 -39.41
N ALA A 69 10.35 -5.04 -38.86
CA ALA A 69 10.53 -3.60 -38.77
C ALA A 69 11.76 -3.19 -37.94
N PHE A 70 12.09 -3.93 -36.89
CA PHE A 70 13.31 -3.70 -36.09
C PHE A 70 14.57 -4.04 -36.88
N ASN A 71 14.52 -5.11 -37.68
CA ASN A 71 15.65 -5.56 -38.48
C ASN A 71 15.94 -4.66 -39.75
N THR A 72 14.94 -3.84 -40.14
CA THR A 72 15.13 -2.83 -41.20
C THR A 72 15.85 -1.58 -40.72
N LEU A 73 15.96 -1.39 -39.38
CA LEU A 73 16.74 -0.28 -38.81
C LEU A 73 18.26 -0.46 -39.06
N GLY A 74 18.96 0.64 -39.14
CA GLY A 74 20.43 0.65 -39.13
C GLY A 74 20.98 0.09 -37.82
N GLU A 75 22.23 -0.35 -37.82
CA GLU A 75 22.85 -0.94 -36.60
C GLU A 75 22.86 0.05 -35.43
N ASP A 76 23.18 1.32 -35.69
CA ASP A 76 23.22 2.39 -34.69
C ASP A 76 21.83 2.64 -34.10
N ASP A 77 20.77 2.67 -34.92
CA ASP A 77 19.41 2.89 -34.49
C ASP A 77 18.92 1.71 -33.65
N ARG A 78 19.25 0.46 -34.03
CA ARG A 78 18.93 -0.73 -33.24
C ARG A 78 19.59 -0.70 -31.86
N ASN A 79 20.89 -0.35 -31.83
CA ASN A 79 21.63 -0.22 -30.60
C ASN A 79 21.05 0.90 -29.73
N GLN A 80 20.66 2.04 -30.31
CA GLN A 80 20.00 3.12 -29.58
C GLN A 80 18.68 2.68 -28.96
N VAL A 81 17.86 1.91 -29.66
CA VAL A 81 16.61 1.35 -29.12
C VAL A 81 16.90 0.42 -27.95
N LEU A 82 17.85 -0.50 -28.11
CA LEU A 82 18.24 -1.46 -27.07
C LEU A 82 18.84 -0.77 -25.83
N ASP A 83 19.68 0.23 -26.03
CA ASP A 83 20.27 1.01 -24.93
C ASP A 83 19.20 1.84 -24.21
N THR A 84 18.29 2.47 -24.95
CA THR A 84 17.15 3.22 -24.38
C THR A 84 16.28 2.32 -23.53
N LEU A 85 15.97 1.10 -23.99
CA LEU A 85 15.21 0.11 -23.23
C LEU A 85 15.97 -0.32 -21.96
N ARG A 86 17.25 -0.65 -22.09
CA ARG A 86 18.10 -1.06 -20.97
C ARG A 86 18.23 0.05 -19.91
N ASP A 87 18.47 1.27 -20.35
CA ASP A 87 18.71 2.43 -19.48
C ASP A 87 17.41 2.96 -18.85
N GLY A 88 16.26 2.74 -19.50
CA GLY A 88 14.92 2.97 -18.94
C GLY A 88 14.51 1.97 -17.89
N MET A 89 15.17 0.80 -17.84
CA MET A 89 14.98 -0.19 -16.78
C MET A 89 15.83 0.21 -15.57
N ALA A 90 15.31 0.01 -14.36
CA ALA A 90 15.89 0.49 -13.10
C ALA A 90 17.44 0.52 -13.05
N ASN A 91 18.00 1.69 -12.81
CA ASN A 91 19.44 1.88 -12.66
C ASN A 91 19.93 1.34 -11.31
N GLY A 92 20.87 0.39 -11.38
CA GLY A 92 21.67 -0.07 -10.25
C GLY A 92 20.99 -1.15 -9.40
N MET A 93 21.65 -2.29 -9.32
CA MET A 93 21.37 -3.30 -8.29
C MET A 93 22.34 -3.09 -7.12
N ASP A 94 22.11 -2.06 -6.32
CA ASP A 94 22.68 -1.98 -4.98
C ASP A 94 21.88 -2.89 -4.04
N TYR A 95 22.40 -3.18 -2.86
CA TYR A 95 21.82 -4.08 -1.86
C TYR A 95 20.37 -3.71 -1.45
N GLU A 96 19.99 -2.45 -1.57
CA GLU A 96 18.66 -1.93 -1.25
C GLU A 96 17.46 -2.46 -2.11
N PRO A 97 17.63 -2.80 -3.40
CA PRO A 97 16.51 -3.23 -4.24
C PRO A 97 15.77 -4.47 -3.73
N VAL A 98 16.46 -5.43 -3.14
CA VAL A 98 15.83 -6.67 -2.65
C VAL A 98 14.85 -6.38 -1.52
N HIS A 99 15.25 -5.59 -0.53
CA HIS A 99 14.36 -5.19 0.57
C HIS A 99 13.23 -4.28 0.08
N GLY A 100 13.48 -3.49 -0.96
CA GLY A 100 12.48 -2.65 -1.58
C GLY A 100 11.37 -3.41 -2.31
N GLN A 101 11.67 -4.63 -2.81
CA GLN A 101 10.69 -5.48 -3.50
C GLN A 101 9.79 -6.26 -2.55
N LEU A 102 10.28 -6.60 -1.37
CA LEU A 102 9.56 -7.45 -0.43
C LEU A 102 8.43 -6.65 0.23
N LEU A 103 7.20 -6.99 -0.11
CA LEU A 103 6.01 -6.28 0.37
C LEU A 103 5.86 -6.37 1.90
N ASN A 104 6.21 -7.50 2.51
CA ASN A 104 6.17 -7.65 3.97
C ASN A 104 7.08 -6.67 4.72
N ILE A 105 8.09 -6.13 4.06
CA ILE A 105 8.97 -5.10 4.63
C ILE A 105 8.20 -3.79 4.89
N GLU A 106 7.08 -3.53 4.23
CA GLU A 106 6.24 -2.36 4.49
C GLU A 106 5.73 -2.36 5.94
N ALA A 107 5.13 -3.45 6.38
CA ALA A 107 4.68 -3.59 7.77
C ALA A 107 5.85 -3.61 8.76
N SER A 108 6.91 -4.34 8.43
CA SER A 108 8.09 -4.44 9.29
C SER A 108 8.83 -3.12 9.47
N ARG A 109 8.92 -2.29 8.45
CA ARG A 109 9.52 -0.94 8.55
C ARG A 109 8.70 -0.03 9.46
N ILE A 110 7.39 -0.02 9.31
CA ILE A 110 6.51 0.74 10.21
C ILE A 110 6.71 0.29 11.65
N ALA A 111 6.65 -1.03 11.90
CA ALA A 111 6.84 -1.58 13.23
C ALA A 111 8.20 -1.21 13.82
N HIS A 112 9.28 -1.35 13.03
CA HIS A 112 10.64 -1.03 13.45
C HIS A 112 10.81 0.45 13.81
N HIS A 113 10.38 1.35 12.92
CA HIS A 113 10.55 2.78 13.10
C HIS A 113 9.72 3.33 14.27
N LEU A 114 8.51 2.83 14.44
CA LEU A 114 7.65 3.24 15.55
C LEU A 114 7.94 2.50 16.86
N GLY A 115 8.78 1.47 16.84
CA GLY A 115 9.07 0.63 18.01
C GLY A 115 7.94 -0.31 18.40
N ALA A 116 6.97 -0.57 17.50
CA ALA A 116 5.89 -1.52 17.72
C ALA A 116 6.41 -2.95 17.76
N ARG A 117 5.99 -3.73 18.77
CA ARG A 117 6.51 -5.08 19.04
C ARG A 117 5.45 -6.18 18.94
N GLY A 118 4.21 -5.82 18.63
CA GLY A 118 3.17 -6.78 18.30
C GLY A 118 3.42 -7.45 16.94
N VAL A 119 2.47 -8.29 16.51
CA VAL A 119 2.56 -8.93 15.19
C VAL A 119 2.59 -7.87 14.08
N ASN A 120 3.40 -8.14 13.04
CA ASN A 120 3.39 -7.30 11.85
C ASN A 120 3.39 -8.19 10.60
N TYR A 121 2.47 -7.90 9.69
CA TYR A 121 2.32 -8.64 8.45
C TYR A 121 1.55 -7.83 7.40
N ILE A 122 1.61 -8.30 6.17
CA ILE A 122 0.80 -7.77 5.07
C ILE A 122 -0.36 -8.69 4.77
N VAL A 123 -1.40 -8.12 4.19
CA VAL A 123 -2.57 -8.84 3.65
C VAL A 123 -2.67 -8.54 2.17
N ASP A 124 -3.01 -9.55 1.37
CA ASP A 124 -3.38 -9.40 -0.03
C ASP A 124 -4.70 -10.15 -0.29
N ALA A 125 -5.70 -9.42 -0.72
CA ALA A 125 -7.00 -9.90 -1.16
C ALA A 125 -7.44 -9.14 -2.42
N ALA A 126 -6.48 -8.80 -3.28
CA ALA A 126 -6.66 -8.01 -4.49
C ALA A 126 -7.41 -6.68 -4.17
N CYS A 127 -8.49 -6.36 -4.90
CA CYS A 127 -9.24 -5.11 -4.71
C CYS A 127 -9.86 -4.95 -3.30
N ALA A 128 -10.03 -6.05 -2.55
CA ALA A 128 -10.57 -6.04 -1.19
C ALA A 128 -9.50 -5.95 -0.10
N THR A 129 -8.21 -5.79 -0.46
CA THR A 129 -7.07 -5.91 0.45
C THR A 129 -7.17 -4.97 1.65
N SER A 130 -7.56 -3.71 1.46
CA SER A 130 -7.69 -2.76 2.59
C SER A 130 -8.76 -3.18 3.60
N PHE A 131 -9.90 -3.68 3.12
CA PHE A 131 -10.95 -4.19 4.01
C PHE A 131 -10.52 -5.49 4.71
N ALA A 132 -9.79 -6.37 4.00
CA ALA A 132 -9.23 -7.58 4.60
C ALA A 132 -8.21 -7.25 5.71
N ALA A 133 -7.37 -6.23 5.52
CA ALA A 133 -6.44 -5.78 6.54
C ALA A 133 -7.17 -5.22 7.78
N LEU A 134 -8.23 -4.44 7.58
CA LEU A 134 -9.07 -3.94 8.68
C LEU A 134 -9.79 -5.07 9.42
N ASP A 135 -10.30 -6.08 8.72
CA ASP A 135 -10.91 -7.27 9.33
C ASP A 135 -9.89 -8.06 10.16
N CYS A 136 -8.67 -8.24 9.64
CA CYS A 136 -7.58 -8.86 10.40
C CYS A 136 -7.22 -8.03 11.63
N ALA A 137 -7.10 -6.72 11.51
CA ALA A 137 -6.84 -5.82 12.62
C ALA A 137 -7.93 -5.92 13.71
N ALA A 138 -9.20 -5.96 13.28
CA ALA A 138 -10.33 -6.17 14.18
C ALA A 138 -10.22 -7.49 14.96
N LYS A 139 -9.88 -8.57 14.30
CA LYS A 139 -9.71 -9.89 14.91
C LYS A 139 -8.57 -9.92 15.92
N GLU A 140 -7.42 -9.30 15.61
CA GLU A 140 -6.30 -9.20 16.56
C GLU A 140 -6.69 -8.44 17.84
N LEU A 141 -7.42 -7.33 17.70
CA LEU A 141 -7.91 -6.57 18.83
C LEU A 141 -8.97 -7.33 19.64
N LEU A 142 -9.92 -7.99 18.97
CA LEU A 142 -10.99 -8.76 19.62
C LEU A 142 -10.46 -9.99 20.36
N SER A 143 -9.43 -10.64 19.83
CA SER A 143 -8.76 -11.77 20.49
C SER A 143 -7.96 -11.35 21.73
N GLY A 144 -7.65 -10.06 21.90
CA GLY A 144 -6.79 -9.54 22.94
C GLY A 144 -5.30 -9.75 22.68
N ALA A 145 -4.91 -10.15 21.47
CA ALA A 145 -3.51 -10.32 21.08
C ALA A 145 -2.74 -8.97 21.06
N CYS A 146 -3.47 -7.88 20.85
CA CYS A 146 -2.92 -6.52 20.91
C CYS A 146 -3.96 -5.55 21.48
N ASP A 147 -3.52 -4.35 21.85
CA ASP A 147 -4.39 -3.28 22.36
C ASP A 147 -4.55 -2.14 21.35
N MET A 148 -3.64 -2.07 20.37
CA MET A 148 -3.64 -1.10 19.30
C MET A 148 -3.21 -1.77 18.01
N VAL A 149 -3.78 -1.36 16.88
CA VAL A 149 -3.32 -1.76 15.55
C VAL A 149 -3.16 -0.54 14.66
N ILE A 150 -2.00 -0.44 14.02
CA ILE A 150 -1.76 0.48 12.92
C ILE A 150 -2.09 -0.30 11.64
N SER A 151 -3.14 0.10 10.94
CA SER A 151 -3.61 -0.59 9.74
C SER A 151 -3.90 0.38 8.61
N GLY A 152 -3.78 -0.09 7.40
CA GLY A 152 -4.03 0.74 6.24
C GLY A 152 -3.53 0.08 4.98
N GLY A 153 -3.50 0.83 3.88
CA GLY A 153 -3.06 0.30 2.60
C GLY A 153 -2.27 1.31 1.78
N VAL A 154 -1.53 0.78 0.85
CA VAL A 154 -0.75 1.55 -0.12
C VAL A 154 -0.85 0.94 -1.50
N ASN A 155 -0.91 1.79 -2.50
CA ASN A 155 -0.74 1.40 -3.90
C ASN A 155 0.13 2.42 -4.62
N THR A 156 1.17 1.94 -5.30
CA THR A 156 2.05 2.73 -6.17
C THR A 156 2.19 2.10 -7.55
N ASN A 157 1.31 1.14 -7.87
CA ASN A 157 1.44 0.32 -9.05
C ASN A 157 0.81 1.00 -10.28
N LEU A 158 1.52 2.00 -10.81
CA LEU A 158 1.19 2.70 -12.06
C LEU A 158 2.08 2.24 -13.23
N ALA A 159 2.61 1.03 -13.17
CA ALA A 159 3.46 0.48 -14.21
C ALA A 159 2.65 0.19 -15.50
N PRO A 160 3.29 0.27 -16.68
CA PRO A 160 2.63 0.07 -17.98
C PRO A 160 1.85 -1.25 -18.07
N GLU A 161 2.36 -2.34 -17.49
CA GLU A 161 1.71 -3.65 -17.47
C GLU A 161 0.38 -3.63 -16.72
N SER A 162 0.25 -2.82 -15.66
CA SER A 162 -1.02 -2.63 -14.95
C SER A 162 -2.07 -1.98 -15.86
N PHE A 163 -1.69 -0.94 -16.61
CA PHE A 163 -2.57 -0.29 -17.60
C PHE A 163 -2.97 -1.26 -18.71
N VAL A 164 -2.02 -2.01 -19.26
CA VAL A 164 -2.29 -3.00 -20.29
C VAL A 164 -3.23 -4.09 -19.78
N GLY A 165 -2.96 -4.65 -18.61
CA GLY A 165 -3.77 -5.69 -17.99
C GLY A 165 -5.20 -5.24 -17.76
N PHE A 166 -5.41 -4.15 -17.06
CA PHE A 166 -6.75 -3.62 -16.76
C PHE A 166 -7.48 -3.11 -18.01
N SER A 167 -6.75 -2.58 -19.00
CA SER A 167 -7.33 -2.21 -20.28
C SER A 167 -7.88 -3.42 -21.04
N LYS A 168 -7.11 -4.52 -21.11
CA LYS A 168 -7.56 -5.77 -21.74
C LYS A 168 -8.74 -6.41 -21.02
N MET A 169 -8.85 -6.21 -19.70
CA MET A 169 -10.01 -6.64 -18.91
C MET A 169 -11.25 -5.76 -19.14
N GLY A 170 -11.11 -4.61 -19.84
CA GLY A 170 -12.19 -3.65 -20.01
C GLY A 170 -12.54 -2.89 -18.72
N ALA A 171 -11.63 -2.83 -17.76
CA ALA A 171 -11.88 -2.26 -16.44
C ALA A 171 -11.53 -0.76 -16.33
N LEU A 172 -10.75 -0.23 -17.29
CA LEU A 172 -10.36 1.18 -17.27
C LEU A 172 -11.39 2.08 -17.93
N SER A 173 -11.53 3.29 -17.41
CA SER A 173 -12.36 4.34 -17.95
C SER A 173 -11.53 5.51 -18.47
N ALA A 174 -11.80 5.94 -19.70
CA ALA A 174 -11.24 7.17 -20.26
C ALA A 174 -11.92 8.44 -19.73
N LYS A 175 -13.07 8.32 -19.05
CA LYS A 175 -13.89 9.44 -18.59
C LYS A 175 -13.74 9.77 -17.11
N GLY A 176 -13.10 8.91 -16.34
CA GLY A 176 -12.91 9.05 -14.90
C GLY A 176 -13.52 7.91 -14.08
N SER A 177 -13.24 7.92 -12.78
CA SER A 177 -13.84 7.02 -11.80
C SER A 177 -15.07 7.67 -11.19
N TYR A 178 -16.20 6.97 -11.24
CA TYR A 178 -17.48 7.43 -10.69
C TYR A 178 -18.08 6.34 -9.79
N PRO A 179 -17.48 6.09 -8.59
CA PRO A 179 -17.93 5.04 -7.70
C PRO A 179 -19.37 5.32 -7.24
N PHE A 180 -20.21 4.27 -7.25
CA PHE A 180 -21.63 4.31 -6.87
C PHE A 180 -22.53 5.25 -7.70
N ASP A 181 -22.09 5.68 -8.86
CA ASP A 181 -22.81 6.60 -9.75
C ASP A 181 -23.28 5.86 -11.01
N GLY A 182 -24.43 6.28 -11.58
CA GLY A 182 -24.96 5.71 -12.84
C GLY A 182 -24.05 5.93 -14.05
N ARG A 183 -23.06 6.82 -13.97
CA ARG A 183 -22.04 7.05 -14.99
C ARG A 183 -20.86 6.09 -14.88
N ALA A 184 -20.85 5.21 -13.88
CA ALA A 184 -19.75 4.27 -13.67
C ALA A 184 -19.54 3.39 -14.91
N GLY A 185 -18.34 3.42 -15.47
CA GLY A 185 -17.99 2.68 -16.68
C GLY A 185 -16.53 2.19 -16.64
N GLY A 186 -16.03 1.93 -15.46
CA GLY A 186 -14.64 1.57 -15.18
C GLY A 186 -13.98 2.53 -14.20
N PHE A 187 -12.68 2.38 -14.00
CA PHE A 187 -11.91 3.22 -13.08
C PHE A 187 -10.64 3.80 -13.74
N VAL A 188 -10.08 4.80 -13.12
CA VAL A 188 -8.76 5.33 -13.44
C VAL A 188 -7.78 4.83 -12.38
N LEU A 189 -6.66 4.26 -12.81
CA LEU A 189 -5.59 3.85 -11.90
C LEU A 189 -5.06 5.07 -11.14
N GLY A 190 -4.86 4.90 -9.84
CA GLY A 190 -4.30 5.91 -8.98
C GLY A 190 -3.29 5.32 -8.01
N GLU A 191 -2.54 6.19 -7.36
CA GLU A 191 -1.64 5.82 -6.28
C GLU A 191 -2.01 6.57 -5.00
N GLY A 192 -1.65 6.01 -3.87
CA GLY A 192 -1.90 6.61 -2.59
C GLY A 192 -1.63 5.66 -1.43
N ALA A 193 -1.63 6.23 -0.24
CA ALA A 193 -1.58 5.50 1.02
C ALA A 193 -2.58 6.09 2.00
N GLY A 194 -3.22 5.22 2.78
CA GLY A 194 -4.09 5.61 3.88
C GLY A 194 -3.84 4.70 5.08
N VAL A 195 -3.69 5.28 6.25
CA VAL A 195 -3.43 4.54 7.49
C VAL A 195 -4.35 5.05 8.60
N VAL A 196 -4.80 4.14 9.42
CA VAL A 196 -5.63 4.39 10.59
C VAL A 196 -5.03 3.71 11.83
N VAL A 197 -5.27 4.29 12.99
CA VAL A 197 -4.96 3.68 14.28
C VAL A 197 -6.25 3.14 14.89
N LEU A 198 -6.27 1.86 15.22
CA LEU A 198 -7.44 1.15 15.72
C LEU A 198 -7.23 0.69 17.16
N LYS A 199 -8.27 0.86 17.98
CA LYS A 199 -8.35 0.35 19.36
C LYS A 199 -9.74 -0.19 19.63
N ARG A 200 -9.87 -1.08 20.63
CA ARG A 200 -11.20 -1.43 21.14
C ARG A 200 -11.87 -0.19 21.74
N MET A 201 -13.14 0.00 21.48
CA MET A 201 -13.90 1.18 21.94
C MET A 201 -13.74 1.42 23.45
N LYS A 202 -13.81 0.36 24.27
CA LYS A 202 -13.63 0.47 25.71
C LYS A 202 -12.27 1.02 26.13
N ASP A 203 -11.20 0.64 25.37
CA ASP A 203 -9.83 1.07 25.64
C ASP A 203 -9.64 2.51 25.16
N ALA A 204 -10.19 2.87 24.01
CA ALA A 204 -10.18 4.24 23.50
C ALA A 204 -10.88 5.22 24.46
N LEU A 205 -12.06 4.84 24.97
CA LEU A 205 -12.79 5.65 25.96
C LEU A 205 -12.04 5.79 27.29
N ARG A 206 -11.43 4.69 27.77
CA ARG A 206 -10.59 4.72 28.98
C ARG A 206 -9.42 5.68 28.83
N ASP A 207 -8.78 5.66 27.68
CA ASP A 207 -7.56 6.42 27.40
C ASP A 207 -7.86 7.87 26.97
N GLY A 208 -9.14 8.21 26.78
CA GLY A 208 -9.57 9.57 26.42
C GLY A 208 -9.37 9.91 24.95
N ASP A 209 -9.27 8.89 24.09
CA ASP A 209 -9.11 9.09 22.67
C ASP A 209 -10.35 9.76 22.05
N LEU A 210 -10.09 10.62 21.06
CA LEU A 210 -11.16 11.15 20.24
C LEU A 210 -11.62 10.06 19.26
N THR A 211 -12.85 9.58 19.43
CA THR A 211 -13.44 8.60 18.53
C THR A 211 -14.32 9.30 17.50
N THR A 212 -14.19 8.93 16.23
CA THR A 212 -15.07 9.43 15.16
C THR A 212 -16.44 8.75 15.14
N ALA A 213 -16.63 7.66 15.90
CA ALA A 213 -17.89 6.90 15.97
C ALA A 213 -18.87 7.49 16.98
N GLN A 214 -19.39 8.64 16.69
CA GLN A 214 -20.67 9.07 17.31
C GLN A 214 -21.89 8.65 16.48
N THR A 215 -21.70 7.89 15.41
CA THR A 215 -22.83 7.38 14.61
C THR A 215 -23.39 6.13 15.29
N PRO A 216 -24.68 6.09 15.68
CA PRO A 216 -25.30 4.88 16.22
C PRO A 216 -25.17 3.75 15.19
N LEU A 217 -24.72 2.58 15.64
CA LEU A 217 -24.71 1.39 14.80
C LEU A 217 -26.15 1.06 14.36
N PRO A 218 -26.35 0.58 13.14
CA PRO A 218 -27.67 0.16 12.70
C PRO A 218 -28.30 -0.85 13.66
N PRO A 219 -29.62 -0.84 13.88
CA PRO A 219 -30.28 -1.80 14.75
C PRO A 219 -29.99 -3.24 14.30
N GLY A 220 -29.51 -4.07 15.21
CA GLY A 220 -29.21 -5.48 14.94
C GLY A 220 -27.74 -5.81 14.70
N VAL A 221 -26.86 -4.82 14.64
CA VAL A 221 -25.41 -5.05 14.74
C VAL A 221 -25.08 -5.19 16.23
N THR A 222 -24.88 -6.43 16.67
CA THR A 222 -24.30 -6.67 18.00
C THR A 222 -22.96 -5.97 18.02
N GLN A 223 -22.73 -5.18 19.05
CA GLN A 223 -21.43 -4.62 19.38
C GLN A 223 -20.44 -5.76 19.68
N ALA A 224 -19.95 -6.42 18.67
CA ALA A 224 -18.58 -6.83 18.70
C ALA A 224 -17.85 -5.50 18.91
N GLU A 225 -17.28 -5.30 20.11
CA GLU A 225 -16.67 -4.05 20.57
C GLU A 225 -15.91 -3.39 19.42
N VAL A 226 -16.60 -2.46 18.78
CA VAL A 226 -16.15 -1.90 17.51
C VAL A 226 -14.91 -1.10 17.77
N ILE A 227 -14.03 -1.32 16.97
CA ILE A 227 -12.72 -0.74 16.91
C ILE A 227 -12.81 0.48 16.05
N GLU A 228 -12.37 1.58 16.54
CA GLU A 228 -12.35 2.74 15.71
C GLU A 228 -11.08 3.53 15.76
N ALA A 229 -10.84 4.13 14.63
CA ALA A 229 -9.66 4.89 14.35
C ALA A 229 -9.92 6.37 14.49
N CYS A 230 -9.01 7.10 15.04
CA CYS A 230 -8.87 8.53 14.80
C CYS A 230 -8.24 8.75 13.43
N ALA A 231 -9.06 8.69 12.38
CA ALA A 231 -8.61 9.03 11.05
C ALA A 231 -9.18 10.38 10.65
N HIS A 232 -8.37 11.40 10.66
CA HIS A 232 -8.68 12.62 9.93
C HIS A 232 -8.27 12.43 8.47
N GLU A 233 -9.27 12.28 7.60
CA GLU A 233 -9.13 12.32 6.16
C GLU A 233 -8.66 13.70 5.71
N ARG A 234 -7.35 13.91 5.68
CA ARG A 234 -6.80 15.03 4.91
C ARG A 234 -6.67 14.58 3.48
N ARG A 235 -7.62 15.02 2.66
CA ARG A 235 -7.56 14.87 1.21
C ARG A 235 -6.22 15.41 0.69
N TRP A 236 -5.47 14.56 0.05
CA TRP A 236 -4.37 14.96 -0.81
C TRP A 236 -4.96 15.58 -2.07
N HIS A 237 -5.04 16.90 -2.11
CA HIS A 237 -5.15 17.64 -3.35
C HIS A 237 -3.74 18.06 -3.74
N ARG A 238 -3.12 17.34 -4.67
CA ARG A 238 -2.34 17.77 -5.86
C ARG A 238 -1.56 16.61 -6.41
#